data_a1fd7e5fdfd526429e821393eb309339
#
_entry.id   a1fd7e5fdfd526429e821393eb309339
#
_cell.length_a   1.000
_cell.length_b   1.000
_cell.length_c   1.000
_cell.angle_alpha   90.00
_cell.angle_beta   90.00
_cell.angle_gamma   90.00
#
_symmetry.space_group_name_H-M   'P 1'
#
loop_
_entity.id
_entity.type
_entity.pdbx_description
1 polymer ?
#
loop_
_entity_poly.entity_id
_entity_poly.type
_entity_poly.pdbx_seq_one_letter_code
_entity_poly.pdbx_strand_id
1 'polypeptide(L)'
;MLQVGGAKSSNEHWAAKRQTIDPLHFRYFNIAGLTVRVESDFDLGSVPFKDEFKPFAATECGTDTVTLRHYFEIPRCDPRDLGPVHYRRPPWIISCKDGRWFYRGVSSEGDDPELHRFAVFNESHTDGAIYHPASYADRLKSVGWHSLSLLPTDQIWLAPVLADRQAIMLHSGAVIFNGCGLMFVGHSSAGKSTTMMMLKDRAEILCDDRNVARRWDDGWRVHGTWSHGDVADVSPASAPLHAILFLEQSTENEIIPMTERKLLWRRLLATLIRPVVTADWWQKELAVIENIVKEVPCYAMRFDKTGAIVPKLDQLTRTPRRVSARIQPGNAR
;
A
#
# COMPACT_ATOMS: atom_id res chain seq x y z
N MET A 1 -38.95 -10.75 43.40
CA MET A 1 -37.75 -9.92 43.10
C MET A 1 -36.84 -10.77 42.22
N LEU A 2 -36.98 -10.61 40.93
CA LEU A 2 -36.10 -11.25 39.93
C LEU A 2 -35.03 -10.22 39.54
N GLN A 3 -33.75 -10.51 39.82
CA GLN A 3 -32.62 -9.70 39.39
C GLN A 3 -32.49 -9.82 37.87
N VAL A 4 -32.65 -8.69 37.19
CA VAL A 4 -32.34 -8.54 35.79
C VAL A 4 -30.81 -8.46 35.66
N GLY A 5 -30.21 -9.54 35.18
CA GLY A 5 -28.79 -9.54 34.81
C GLY A 5 -28.55 -8.59 33.65
N GLY A 6 -27.82 -7.51 33.92
CA GLY A 6 -27.45 -6.54 32.88
C GLY A 6 -26.63 -7.21 31.78
N ALA A 7 -27.10 -7.11 30.55
CA ALA A 7 -26.35 -7.46 29.36
C ALA A 7 -25.11 -6.58 29.30
N LYS A 8 -23.93 -7.17 29.47
CA LYS A 8 -22.65 -6.50 29.19
C LYS A 8 -22.66 -6.07 27.74
N SER A 9 -22.36 -4.79 27.49
CA SER A 9 -22.38 -4.21 26.17
C SER A 9 -21.46 -4.98 25.22
N SER A 10 -21.92 -5.27 24.01
CA SER A 10 -21.20 -5.97 22.94
C SER A 10 -19.88 -5.32 22.53
N ASN A 11 -19.56 -4.14 23.07
CA ASN A 11 -18.33 -3.39 22.78
C ASN A 11 -17.07 -3.93 23.44
N GLU A 12 -17.17 -4.73 24.50
CA GLU A 12 -15.99 -5.27 25.20
C GLU A 12 -15.42 -6.53 24.54
N HIS A 13 -16.17 -7.18 23.68
CA HIS A 13 -15.73 -8.47 23.08
C HIS A 13 -14.66 -8.30 21.99
N TRP A 14 -14.58 -7.12 21.36
CA TRP A 14 -13.63 -6.79 20.31
C TRP A 14 -12.43 -5.99 20.81
N ALA A 15 -12.47 -5.51 22.04
CA ALA A 15 -11.30 -5.01 22.74
C ALA A 15 -10.45 -6.22 23.11
N ALA A 16 -9.54 -6.60 22.20
CA ALA A 16 -8.56 -7.65 22.45
C ALA A 16 -7.99 -7.47 23.85
N LYS A 17 -7.98 -8.57 24.64
CA LYS A 17 -7.24 -8.62 25.89
C LYS A 17 -5.87 -8.01 25.65
N ARG A 18 -5.63 -6.81 26.14
CA ARG A 18 -4.29 -6.21 26.18
C ARG A 18 -3.45 -7.03 27.15
N GLN A 19 -2.98 -8.19 26.70
CA GLN A 19 -1.90 -8.90 27.35
C GLN A 19 -0.64 -8.10 27.07
N THR A 20 0.23 -7.98 28.06
CA THR A 20 1.59 -7.49 27.89
C THR A 20 2.26 -8.42 26.88
N ILE A 21 2.46 -7.96 25.66
CA ILE A 21 2.99 -8.79 24.58
C ILE A 21 4.49 -8.87 24.75
N ASP A 22 4.99 -10.10 24.88
CA ASP A 22 6.42 -10.39 24.95
C ASP A 22 7.14 -9.82 23.71
N PRO A 23 8.32 -9.21 23.82
CA PRO A 23 9.13 -8.75 22.69
C PRO A 23 9.36 -9.78 21.58
N LEU A 24 9.27 -11.07 21.87
CA LEU A 24 9.35 -12.14 20.87
C LEU A 24 8.13 -12.18 19.94
N HIS A 25 7.03 -11.56 20.33
CA HIS A 25 5.73 -11.61 19.65
C HIS A 25 5.44 -10.41 18.76
N PHE A 26 6.42 -9.54 18.49
CA PHE A 26 6.24 -8.45 17.54
C PHE A 26 7.47 -8.18 16.67
N ARG A 27 7.24 -7.57 15.51
CA ARG A 27 8.26 -7.09 14.56
C ARG A 27 7.83 -5.75 14.00
N TYR A 28 8.83 -4.95 13.60
CA TYR A 28 8.60 -3.66 12.95
C TYR A 28 9.09 -3.68 11.51
N PHE A 29 8.35 -3.00 10.63
CA PHE A 29 8.71 -2.80 9.23
C PHE A 29 8.44 -1.35 8.84
N ASN A 30 9.37 -0.74 8.10
CA ASN A 30 9.20 0.63 7.62
C ASN A 30 8.81 0.63 6.15
N ILE A 31 7.75 1.39 5.80
CA ILE A 31 7.29 1.57 4.42
C ILE A 31 6.72 2.97 4.22
N ALA A 32 7.21 3.69 3.23
CA ALA A 32 6.68 5.01 2.87
C ALA A 32 6.54 6.00 4.04
N GLY A 33 7.47 5.92 5.01
CA GLY A 33 7.47 6.74 6.23
C GLY A 33 6.46 6.31 7.30
N LEU A 34 5.90 5.11 7.16
CA LEU A 34 5.11 4.43 8.18
C LEU A 34 5.97 3.38 8.87
N THR A 35 5.73 3.14 10.15
CA THR A 35 6.19 1.94 10.86
C THR A 35 5.01 1.00 11.01
N VAL A 36 5.12 -0.20 10.49
CA VAL A 36 4.13 -1.26 10.68
C VAL A 36 4.61 -2.17 11.80
N ARG A 37 3.85 -2.21 12.88
CA ARG A 37 4.06 -3.15 13.99
C ARG A 37 3.17 -4.37 13.75
N VAL A 38 3.80 -5.51 13.51
CA VAL A 38 3.13 -6.80 13.41
C VAL A 38 3.25 -7.51 14.74
N GLU A 39 2.12 -7.89 15.32
CA GLU A 39 2.01 -8.63 16.58
C GLU A 39 1.32 -9.97 16.35
N SER A 40 1.66 -10.98 17.16
CA SER A 40 1.02 -12.29 17.11
C SER A 40 0.88 -12.89 18.50
N ASP A 41 -0.11 -13.75 18.67
CA ASP A 41 -0.31 -14.56 19.87
C ASP A 41 0.65 -15.77 19.96
N PHE A 42 1.52 -15.95 18.95
CA PHE A 42 2.64 -16.91 18.99
C PHE A 42 3.97 -16.25 18.64
N ASP A 43 5.08 -16.93 18.95
CA ASP A 43 6.43 -16.44 18.68
C ASP A 43 6.69 -16.22 17.17
N LEU A 44 6.86 -14.97 16.78
CA LEU A 44 7.20 -14.55 15.41
C LEU A 44 8.62 -14.97 14.98
N GLY A 45 9.49 -15.31 15.94
CA GLY A 45 10.82 -15.84 15.65
C GLY A 45 10.79 -17.28 15.11
N SER A 46 9.71 -18.01 15.38
CA SER A 46 9.55 -19.40 14.92
C SER A 46 9.14 -19.54 13.44
N VAL A 47 8.71 -18.44 12.80
CA VAL A 47 8.25 -18.42 11.40
C VAL A 47 8.92 -17.27 10.64
N PRO A 48 9.72 -17.57 9.62
CA PRO A 48 10.43 -16.53 8.88
C PRO A 48 9.47 -15.67 8.04
N PHE A 49 9.74 -14.37 8.00
CA PHE A 49 9.21 -13.50 6.95
C PHE A 49 9.95 -13.79 5.65
N LYS A 50 9.26 -13.69 4.53
CA LYS A 50 9.88 -13.81 3.21
C LYS A 50 10.99 -12.78 3.02
N ASP A 51 11.92 -13.10 2.14
CA ASP A 51 13.16 -12.30 1.95
C ASP A 51 12.88 -10.85 1.52
N GLU A 52 11.82 -10.61 0.78
CA GLU A 52 11.41 -9.29 0.35
C GLU A 52 11.06 -8.32 1.51
N PHE A 53 10.76 -8.84 2.72
CA PHE A 53 10.52 -8.00 3.90
C PHE A 53 11.79 -7.61 4.65
N LYS A 54 12.90 -8.34 4.46
CA LYS A 54 14.14 -8.11 5.21
C LYS A 54 14.68 -6.68 5.08
N PRO A 55 14.72 -6.05 3.89
CA PRO A 55 15.18 -4.67 3.75
C PRO A 55 14.31 -3.65 4.51
N PHE A 56 13.04 -3.97 4.73
CA PHE A 56 12.07 -3.11 5.40
C PHE A 56 12.02 -3.30 6.93
N ALA A 57 12.71 -4.32 7.47
CA ALA A 57 12.72 -4.59 8.90
C ALA A 57 13.32 -3.42 9.69
N ALA A 58 12.70 -3.09 10.81
CA ALA A 58 13.12 -2.03 11.72
C ALA A 58 13.26 -2.57 13.14
N THR A 59 14.10 -1.89 13.95
CA THR A 59 14.38 -2.30 15.33
C THR A 59 13.48 -1.60 16.34
N GLU A 60 12.87 -0.48 15.96
CA GLU A 60 12.08 0.36 16.86
C GLU A 60 10.84 0.95 16.18
N CYS A 61 9.93 1.40 17.00
CA CYS A 61 8.68 2.03 16.60
C CYS A 61 8.94 3.48 16.15
N GLY A 62 8.44 3.87 14.99
CA GLY A 62 8.41 5.25 14.52
C GLY A 62 7.24 6.05 15.09
N THR A 63 7.18 7.33 14.74
CA THR A 63 6.12 8.26 15.19
C THR A 63 4.77 8.01 14.49
N ASP A 64 4.78 7.52 13.25
CA ASP A 64 3.58 7.20 12.47
C ASP A 64 3.47 5.68 12.34
N THR A 65 2.76 5.06 13.29
CA THR A 65 2.70 3.61 13.43
C THR A 65 1.33 3.04 13.12
N VAL A 66 1.34 1.95 12.38
CA VAL A 66 0.19 1.06 12.15
C VAL A 66 0.43 -0.24 12.88
N THR A 67 -0.54 -0.73 13.64
CA THR A 67 -0.44 -2.00 14.36
C THR A 67 -1.38 -3.04 13.76
N LEU A 68 -0.81 -4.20 13.39
CA LEU A 68 -1.53 -5.37 12.90
C LEU A 68 -1.34 -6.52 13.90
N ARG A 69 -2.41 -6.95 14.56
CA ARG A 69 -2.40 -8.05 15.53
C ARG A 69 -3.01 -9.28 14.94
N HIS A 70 -2.32 -10.39 15.02
CA HIS A 70 -2.75 -11.69 14.49
C HIS A 70 -3.15 -12.64 15.60
N TYR A 71 -4.31 -13.25 15.43
CA TYR A 71 -4.88 -14.26 16.31
C TYR A 71 -5.23 -15.50 15.49
N PHE A 72 -4.95 -16.69 16.02
CA PHE A 72 -5.19 -17.95 15.33
C PHE A 72 -6.41 -18.68 15.88
N GLU A 73 -7.45 -17.91 16.12
CA GLU A 73 -8.79 -18.40 16.44
C GLU A 73 -9.81 -17.35 15.92
N ILE A 74 -10.68 -17.78 15.00
CA ILE A 74 -11.74 -16.88 14.49
C ILE A 74 -12.85 -16.77 15.56
N PRO A 75 -13.16 -15.56 16.04
CA PRO A 75 -14.20 -15.37 17.03
C PRO A 75 -15.58 -15.63 16.43
N ARG A 76 -16.48 -16.17 17.25
CA ARG A 76 -17.89 -16.28 16.87
C ARG A 76 -18.49 -14.88 16.84
N CYS A 77 -19.03 -14.46 15.70
CA CYS A 77 -19.73 -13.20 15.54
C CYS A 77 -21.00 -13.40 14.72
N ASP A 78 -22.07 -12.74 15.10
CA ASP A 78 -23.26 -12.67 14.26
C ASP A 78 -23.05 -11.57 13.20
N PRO A 79 -23.19 -11.88 11.92
CA PRO A 79 -23.08 -10.88 10.85
C PRO A 79 -24.00 -9.67 11.02
N ARG A 80 -25.14 -9.84 11.69
CA ARG A 80 -26.10 -8.76 11.98
C ARG A 80 -25.57 -7.72 12.96
N ASP A 81 -24.61 -8.10 13.79
CA ASP A 81 -23.97 -7.20 14.76
C ASP A 81 -22.89 -6.32 14.17
N LEU A 82 -22.46 -6.59 12.92
CA LEU A 82 -21.34 -5.91 12.26
C LEU A 82 -21.73 -4.64 11.48
N GLY A 83 -23.01 -4.25 11.55
CA GLY A 83 -23.53 -3.06 10.89
C GLY A 83 -23.79 -3.22 9.38
N PRO A 84 -24.08 -2.11 8.68
CA PRO A 84 -24.40 -2.13 7.26
C PRO A 84 -23.24 -2.62 6.41
N VAL A 85 -23.57 -3.40 5.37
CA VAL A 85 -22.59 -3.89 4.39
C VAL A 85 -22.33 -2.81 3.36
N HIS A 86 -21.08 -2.40 3.23
CA HIS A 86 -20.60 -1.41 2.26
C HIS A 86 -20.03 -2.06 0.99
N TYR A 87 -19.54 -3.29 1.11
CA TYR A 87 -18.97 -4.03 -0.01
C TYR A 87 -19.29 -5.52 0.11
N ARG A 88 -19.74 -6.12 -0.99
CA ARG A 88 -20.05 -7.56 -1.08
C ARG A 88 -19.59 -8.08 -2.43
N ARG A 89 -18.38 -8.59 -2.46
CA ARG A 89 -17.82 -9.34 -3.59
C ARG A 89 -16.77 -10.32 -3.06
N PRO A 90 -16.85 -11.61 -3.38
CA PRO A 90 -15.80 -12.54 -2.98
C PRO A 90 -14.41 -12.03 -3.42
N PRO A 91 -13.40 -12.23 -2.61
CA PRO A 91 -13.40 -12.96 -1.34
C PRO A 91 -13.81 -12.11 -0.13
N TRP A 92 -14.45 -10.94 -0.29
CA TRP A 92 -14.73 -9.99 0.80
C TRP A 92 -16.19 -9.63 0.96
N ILE A 93 -16.61 -9.58 2.22
CA ILE A 93 -17.78 -8.84 2.67
C ILE A 93 -17.30 -7.85 3.72
N ILE A 94 -17.53 -6.55 3.48
CA ILE A 94 -17.04 -5.49 4.34
C ILE A 94 -18.20 -4.68 4.87
N SER A 95 -18.23 -4.53 6.19
CA SER A 95 -19.24 -3.75 6.90
C SER A 95 -18.58 -2.75 7.85
N CYS A 96 -19.34 -1.75 8.31
CA CYS A 96 -18.87 -0.76 9.25
C CYS A 96 -19.93 -0.50 10.33
N LYS A 97 -19.47 -0.41 11.59
CA LYS A 97 -20.29 -0.04 12.74
C LYS A 97 -19.45 0.67 13.78
N ASP A 98 -19.94 1.77 14.28
CA ASP A 98 -19.32 2.54 15.39
C ASP A 98 -17.83 2.88 15.14
N GLY A 99 -17.50 3.30 13.90
CA GLY A 99 -16.13 3.64 13.49
C GLY A 99 -15.19 2.42 13.36
N ARG A 100 -15.74 1.20 13.31
CA ARG A 100 -14.96 -0.03 13.09
C ARG A 100 -15.32 -0.67 11.77
N TRP A 101 -14.31 -1.08 11.04
CA TRP A 101 -14.40 -1.79 9.79
C TRP A 101 -14.21 -3.29 10.00
N PHE A 102 -15.16 -4.07 9.51
CA PHE A 102 -15.19 -5.53 9.64
C PHE A 102 -15.02 -6.14 8.25
N TYR A 103 -13.95 -6.88 8.08
CA TYR A 103 -13.59 -7.56 6.83
C TYR A 103 -13.80 -9.07 7.03
N ARG A 104 -14.78 -9.63 6.36
CA ARG A 104 -15.05 -11.06 6.35
C ARG A 104 -14.51 -11.66 5.06
N GLY A 105 -13.52 -12.54 5.17
CA GLY A 105 -13.00 -13.32 4.04
C GLY A 105 -13.87 -14.55 3.83
N VAL A 106 -14.47 -14.67 2.65
CA VAL A 106 -15.45 -15.71 2.32
C VAL A 106 -15.04 -16.47 1.06
N SER A 107 -15.40 -17.76 0.99
CA SER A 107 -15.02 -18.64 -0.12
C SER A 107 -15.99 -18.58 -1.31
N SER A 108 -17.24 -18.17 -1.09
CA SER A 108 -18.29 -18.18 -2.12
C SER A 108 -19.29 -17.03 -1.94
N GLU A 109 -20.08 -16.79 -2.99
CA GLU A 109 -21.28 -15.95 -2.92
C GLU A 109 -22.43 -16.79 -2.36
N GLY A 110 -23.19 -16.26 -1.41
CA GLY A 110 -24.35 -16.90 -0.80
C GLY A 110 -24.81 -16.17 0.45
N ASP A 111 -25.93 -16.61 1.01
CA ASP A 111 -26.49 -15.98 2.22
C ASP A 111 -25.72 -16.38 3.47
N ASP A 112 -25.07 -17.54 3.49
CA ASP A 112 -24.23 -18.03 4.58
C ASP A 112 -22.88 -18.55 4.06
N PRO A 113 -22.02 -17.67 3.56
CA PRO A 113 -20.72 -18.06 3.02
C PRO A 113 -19.76 -18.50 4.12
N GLU A 114 -18.99 -19.56 3.88
CA GLU A 114 -17.99 -20.05 4.83
C GLU A 114 -16.94 -18.97 5.12
N LEU A 115 -16.81 -18.61 6.39
CA LEU A 115 -15.87 -17.63 6.90
C LEU A 115 -14.51 -18.28 7.13
N HIS A 116 -13.50 -17.85 6.38
CA HIS A 116 -12.13 -18.38 6.52
C HIS A 116 -11.10 -17.34 6.98
N ARG A 117 -11.51 -16.05 7.09
CA ARG A 117 -10.72 -14.96 7.67
C ARG A 117 -11.65 -13.89 8.21
N PHE A 118 -11.19 -13.24 9.27
CA PHE A 118 -11.91 -12.11 9.84
C PHE A 118 -10.92 -11.04 10.28
N ALA A 119 -11.18 -9.78 9.95
CA ALA A 119 -10.36 -8.70 10.43
C ALA A 119 -11.22 -7.52 10.87
N VAL A 120 -10.76 -6.83 11.91
CA VAL A 120 -11.40 -5.64 12.48
C VAL A 120 -10.37 -4.53 12.51
N PHE A 121 -10.67 -3.42 11.87
CA PHE A 121 -9.83 -2.23 11.88
C PHE A 121 -10.56 -1.07 12.55
N ASN A 122 -9.81 -0.15 13.17
CA ASN A 122 -10.35 1.13 13.56
C ASN A 122 -10.68 1.98 12.31
N GLU A 123 -11.30 3.14 12.49
CA GLU A 123 -11.76 4.01 11.42
C GLU A 123 -10.66 4.39 10.42
N SER A 124 -9.46 4.67 10.92
CA SER A 124 -8.28 5.07 10.11
C SER A 124 -7.41 3.91 9.64
N HIS A 125 -7.77 2.66 9.90
CA HIS A 125 -6.97 1.44 9.60
C HIS A 125 -5.56 1.42 10.22
N THR A 126 -5.31 2.26 11.22
CA THR A 126 -4.02 2.29 11.93
C THR A 126 -3.89 1.25 13.03
N ASP A 127 -4.99 0.62 13.41
CA ASP A 127 -5.05 -0.44 14.41
C ASP A 127 -5.96 -1.56 13.90
N GLY A 128 -5.40 -2.75 13.68
CA GLY A 128 -6.10 -3.91 13.13
C GLY A 128 -5.91 -5.17 13.98
N ALA A 129 -7.01 -5.91 14.20
CA ALA A 129 -7.01 -7.27 14.72
C ALA A 129 -7.43 -8.23 13.61
N ILE A 130 -6.58 -9.21 13.28
CA ILE A 130 -6.75 -10.12 12.16
C ILE A 130 -6.79 -11.55 12.69
N TYR A 131 -7.87 -12.25 12.39
CA TYR A 131 -8.17 -13.57 12.93
C TYR A 131 -8.09 -14.61 11.81
N HIS A 132 -7.37 -15.68 12.07
CA HIS A 132 -7.14 -16.79 11.16
C HIS A 132 -7.69 -18.09 11.77
N PRO A 133 -8.06 -19.10 10.96
CA PRO A 133 -8.34 -20.44 11.49
C PRO A 133 -7.12 -21.01 12.23
N ALA A 134 -7.34 -21.78 13.28
CA ALA A 134 -6.24 -22.43 14.04
C ALA A 134 -5.30 -23.24 13.14
N SER A 135 -5.84 -23.95 12.14
CA SER A 135 -5.05 -24.70 11.14
C SER A 135 -4.12 -23.84 10.29
N TYR A 136 -4.32 -22.53 10.24
CA TYR A 136 -3.48 -21.62 9.47
C TYR A 136 -2.10 -21.42 10.12
N ALA A 137 -1.97 -21.57 11.43
CA ALA A 137 -0.70 -21.49 12.14
C ALA A 137 0.32 -22.52 11.62
N ASP A 138 -0.12 -23.78 11.39
CA ASP A 138 0.75 -24.83 10.87
C ASP A 138 1.12 -24.59 9.40
N ARG A 139 0.17 -24.11 8.59
CA ARG A 139 0.46 -23.68 7.23
C ARG A 139 1.50 -22.56 7.21
N LEU A 140 1.40 -21.59 8.10
CA LEU A 140 2.31 -20.45 8.18
C LEU A 140 3.75 -20.90 8.49
N LYS A 141 3.93 -21.91 9.35
CA LYS A 141 5.25 -22.52 9.61
C LYS A 141 5.89 -23.10 8.36
N SER A 142 5.10 -23.59 7.40
CA SER A 142 5.62 -24.19 6.16
C SER A 142 5.87 -23.16 5.04
N VAL A 143 5.07 -22.10 4.94
CA VAL A 143 5.14 -21.14 3.82
C VAL A 143 5.77 -19.80 4.19
N GLY A 144 5.96 -19.51 5.49
CA GLY A 144 6.45 -18.22 5.99
C GLY A 144 5.41 -17.07 5.87
N TRP A 145 5.77 -15.92 6.41
CA TRP A 145 4.98 -14.70 6.31
C TRP A 145 5.09 -14.13 4.89
N HIS A 146 3.98 -14.11 4.16
CA HIS A 146 3.90 -13.67 2.76
C HIS A 146 3.24 -12.28 2.59
N SER A 147 2.63 -11.76 3.63
CA SER A 147 2.13 -10.39 3.74
C SER A 147 2.10 -9.99 5.21
N LEU A 148 2.21 -8.72 5.54
CA LEU A 148 2.22 -8.27 6.95
C LEU A 148 0.86 -8.47 7.62
N SER A 149 -0.22 -8.46 6.85
CA SER A 149 -1.58 -8.72 7.34
C SER A 149 -2.01 -10.19 7.23
N LEU A 150 -1.22 -11.05 6.56
CA LEU A 150 -1.62 -12.41 6.18
C LEU A 150 -2.96 -12.48 5.41
N LEU A 151 -3.46 -11.35 4.95
CA LEU A 151 -4.55 -11.26 3.99
C LEU A 151 -4.01 -11.53 2.58
N PRO A 152 -4.85 -11.77 1.57
CA PRO A 152 -4.39 -11.98 0.19
C PRO A 152 -3.50 -10.87 -0.33
N THR A 153 -3.63 -9.67 0.21
CA THR A 153 -2.78 -8.51 -0.09
C THR A 153 -2.81 -7.52 1.06
N ASP A 154 -1.67 -6.88 1.35
CA ASP A 154 -1.56 -5.78 2.32
C ASP A 154 -2.28 -4.50 1.87
N GLN A 155 -2.68 -4.43 0.62
CA GLN A 155 -3.41 -3.34 0.00
C GLN A 155 -4.70 -2.97 0.76
N ILE A 156 -5.37 -3.96 1.36
CA ILE A 156 -6.66 -3.79 2.06
C ILE A 156 -6.56 -2.76 3.19
N TRP A 157 -5.47 -2.78 3.96
CA TRP A 157 -5.25 -1.84 5.04
C TRP A 157 -4.33 -0.68 4.62
N LEU A 158 -3.38 -0.94 3.72
CA LEU A 158 -2.36 0.03 3.35
C LEU A 158 -2.92 1.16 2.47
N ALA A 159 -3.84 0.86 1.55
CA ALA A 159 -4.43 1.89 0.68
C ALA A 159 -5.20 2.97 1.46
N PRO A 160 -6.12 2.63 2.40
CA PRO A 160 -6.75 3.64 3.26
C PRO A 160 -5.76 4.46 4.08
N VAL A 161 -4.78 3.77 4.69
CA VAL A 161 -3.73 4.42 5.50
C VAL A 161 -2.91 5.41 4.69
N LEU A 162 -2.57 5.08 3.45
CA LEU A 162 -1.83 5.96 2.53
C LEU A 162 -2.69 7.15 2.08
N ALA A 163 -3.99 6.93 1.79
CA ALA A 163 -4.90 8.00 1.38
C ALA A 163 -4.99 9.10 2.44
N ASP A 164 -5.05 8.74 3.72
CA ASP A 164 -5.04 9.69 4.85
C ASP A 164 -3.73 10.49 4.97
N ARG A 165 -2.66 10.06 4.30
CA ARG A 165 -1.32 10.65 4.34
C ARG A 165 -0.89 11.30 3.03
N GLN A 166 -1.84 11.69 2.22
CA GLN A 166 -1.59 12.27 0.89
C GLN A 166 -0.66 11.38 0.03
N ALA A 167 -0.90 10.08 0.06
CA ALA A 167 -0.12 9.10 -0.67
C ALA A 167 -1.01 8.17 -1.47
N ILE A 168 -0.49 7.65 -2.57
CA ILE A 168 -1.12 6.61 -3.37
C ILE A 168 -0.12 5.53 -3.74
N MET A 169 -0.63 4.33 -3.94
CA MET A 169 0.13 3.22 -4.48
C MET A 169 -0.24 3.02 -5.95
N LEU A 170 0.77 2.95 -6.81
CA LEU A 170 0.59 2.75 -8.25
C LEU A 170 1.22 1.43 -8.70
N HIS A 171 0.59 0.78 -9.66
CA HIS A 171 1.20 -0.33 -10.40
C HIS A 171 2.31 0.23 -11.30
N SER A 172 3.52 0.20 -10.78
CA SER A 172 4.69 0.89 -11.34
C SER A 172 5.98 0.17 -10.99
N GLY A 173 6.98 0.29 -11.83
CA GLY A 173 8.37 0.14 -11.42
C GLY A 173 8.91 1.49 -10.94
N ALA A 174 9.87 1.49 -10.01
CA ALA A 174 10.52 2.72 -9.59
C ALA A 174 11.99 2.51 -9.26
N VAL A 175 12.77 3.56 -9.49
CA VAL A 175 14.21 3.58 -9.20
C VAL A 175 14.64 4.91 -8.59
N ILE A 176 15.79 4.89 -7.90
CA ILE A 176 16.56 6.09 -7.61
C ILE A 176 17.70 6.15 -8.62
N PHE A 177 17.64 7.14 -9.51
CA PHE A 177 18.62 7.34 -10.57
C PHE A 177 19.20 8.74 -10.47
N ASN A 178 20.52 8.87 -10.32
CA ASN A 178 21.22 10.15 -10.07
C ASN A 178 20.63 10.94 -8.87
N GLY A 179 20.22 10.26 -7.80
CA GLY A 179 19.58 10.87 -6.64
C GLY A 179 18.11 11.30 -6.86
N CYS A 180 17.57 11.08 -8.05
CA CYS A 180 16.19 11.40 -8.43
C CYS A 180 15.32 10.14 -8.43
N GLY A 181 14.12 10.24 -7.88
CA GLY A 181 13.11 9.20 -7.99
C GLY A 181 12.41 9.23 -9.34
N LEU A 182 12.47 8.16 -10.10
CA LEU A 182 11.72 7.96 -11.34
C LEU A 182 10.69 6.85 -11.14
N MET A 183 9.44 7.11 -11.50
CA MET A 183 8.36 6.14 -11.43
C MET A 183 7.87 5.80 -12.83
N PHE A 184 7.98 4.52 -13.20
CA PHE A 184 7.59 3.98 -14.52
C PHE A 184 6.24 3.30 -14.41
N VAL A 185 5.22 3.93 -14.97
CA VAL A 185 3.82 3.55 -14.79
C VAL A 185 3.30 2.88 -16.07
N GLY A 186 2.62 1.76 -15.90
CA GLY A 186 2.03 1.04 -17.03
C GLY A 186 1.27 -0.21 -16.59
N HIS A 187 0.37 -0.67 -17.45
CA HIS A 187 -0.35 -1.93 -17.25
C HIS A 187 0.61 -3.14 -17.26
N SER A 188 0.08 -4.33 -16.99
CA SER A 188 0.85 -5.57 -17.17
C SER A 188 1.40 -5.63 -18.60
N SER A 189 2.63 -6.09 -18.76
CA SER A 189 3.35 -6.16 -20.05
C SER A 189 3.76 -4.81 -20.68
N ALA A 190 3.57 -3.67 -20.01
CA ALA A 190 4.02 -2.37 -20.52
C ALA A 190 5.55 -2.22 -20.61
N GLY A 191 6.30 -3.11 -19.94
CA GLY A 191 7.77 -3.12 -19.94
C GLY A 191 8.41 -2.59 -18.66
N LYS A 192 7.70 -2.58 -17.51
CA LYS A 192 8.25 -2.17 -16.21
C LYS A 192 9.49 -2.97 -15.84
N SER A 193 9.39 -4.29 -15.76
CA SER A 193 10.52 -5.18 -15.42
C SER A 193 11.66 -5.06 -16.44
N THR A 194 11.35 -4.88 -17.74
CA THR A 194 12.36 -4.59 -18.77
C THR A 194 13.11 -3.30 -18.46
N THR A 195 12.41 -2.24 -18.08
CA THR A 195 13.01 -0.95 -17.72
C THR A 195 13.89 -1.08 -16.47
N MET A 196 13.43 -1.83 -15.45
CA MET A 196 14.25 -2.11 -14.26
C MET A 196 15.55 -2.82 -14.63
N MET A 197 15.48 -3.84 -15.48
CA MET A 197 16.67 -4.57 -15.93
C MET A 197 17.65 -3.71 -16.72
N MET A 198 17.17 -2.76 -17.54
CA MET A 198 18.05 -1.80 -18.24
C MET A 198 18.77 -0.84 -17.30
N LEU A 199 18.22 -0.59 -16.11
CA LEU A 199 18.74 0.37 -15.13
C LEU A 199 19.48 -0.31 -13.97
N LYS A 200 19.44 -1.64 -13.86
CA LYS A 200 19.91 -2.41 -12.69
C LYS A 200 21.34 -2.05 -12.25
N ASP A 201 22.26 -1.84 -13.19
CA ASP A 201 23.67 -1.56 -12.88
C ASP A 201 23.96 -0.04 -12.68
N ARG A 202 22.94 0.81 -12.79
CA ARG A 202 23.07 2.28 -12.80
C ARG A 202 22.17 3.00 -11.83
N ALA A 203 21.17 2.30 -11.28
CA ALA A 203 20.16 2.87 -10.39
C ALA A 203 19.83 1.91 -9.26
N GLU A 204 19.42 2.44 -8.12
CA GLU A 204 18.83 1.64 -7.06
C GLU A 204 17.38 1.33 -7.42
N ILE A 205 17.07 0.03 -7.60
CA ILE A 205 15.70 -0.41 -7.84
C ILE A 205 14.92 -0.35 -6.53
N LEU A 206 13.81 0.35 -6.54
CA LEU A 206 12.90 0.43 -5.39
C LEU A 206 11.93 -0.75 -5.36
N CYS A 207 11.29 -1.03 -6.50
CA CYS A 207 10.40 -2.16 -6.72
C CYS A 207 9.89 -2.13 -8.18
N ASP A 208 9.56 -3.28 -8.79
CA ASP A 208 9.09 -3.36 -10.18
C ASP A 208 7.57 -3.55 -10.34
N ASP A 209 6.81 -3.68 -9.23
CA ASP A 209 5.36 -3.92 -9.30
C ASP A 209 4.51 -2.82 -8.65
N ARG A 210 4.78 -2.44 -7.39
CA ARG A 210 3.98 -1.48 -6.64
C ARG A 210 4.86 -0.51 -5.88
N ASN A 211 4.72 0.76 -6.16
CA ASN A 211 5.46 1.82 -5.48
C ASN A 211 4.51 2.90 -4.95
N VAL A 212 4.95 3.59 -3.90
CA VAL A 212 4.15 4.64 -3.27
C VAL A 212 4.69 6.00 -3.70
N ALA A 213 3.78 6.88 -4.17
CA ALA A 213 4.02 8.30 -4.27
C ALA A 213 3.37 8.98 -3.07
N ARG A 214 4.16 9.66 -2.23
CA ARG A 214 3.71 10.37 -1.03
C ARG A 214 4.15 11.83 -1.07
N ARG A 215 3.22 12.73 -0.68
CA ARG A 215 3.51 14.15 -0.52
C ARG A 215 4.01 14.41 0.89
N TRP A 216 5.15 15.09 0.98
CA TRP A 216 5.77 15.57 2.22
C TRP A 216 5.83 17.09 2.20
N ASP A 217 6.25 17.72 3.28
CA ASP A 217 6.39 19.18 3.36
C ASP A 217 7.40 19.74 2.36
N ASP A 218 8.43 18.96 2.04
CA ASP A 218 9.49 19.25 1.05
C ASP A 218 9.11 18.87 -0.40
N GLY A 219 7.94 18.28 -0.61
CA GLY A 219 7.42 17.87 -1.92
C GLY A 219 7.13 16.39 -2.05
N TRP A 220 6.98 15.93 -3.29
CA TRP A 220 6.68 14.52 -3.61
C TRP A 220 7.91 13.65 -3.51
N ARG A 221 7.74 12.48 -2.91
CA ARG A 221 8.76 11.41 -2.87
C ARG A 221 8.17 10.10 -3.38
N VAL A 222 9.01 9.32 -4.04
CA VAL A 222 8.72 7.92 -4.35
C VAL A 222 9.35 7.02 -3.30
N HIS A 223 8.63 5.96 -2.93
CA HIS A 223 9.05 4.95 -1.98
C HIS A 223 8.86 3.57 -2.58
N GLY A 224 9.82 2.68 -2.34
CA GLY A 224 9.68 1.27 -2.67
C GLY A 224 8.77 0.53 -1.70
N THR A 225 8.35 -0.66 -2.13
CA THR A 225 7.59 -1.60 -1.31
C THR A 225 8.18 -3.01 -1.45
N TRP A 226 7.76 -3.94 -0.61
CA TRP A 226 8.12 -5.35 -0.71
C TRP A 226 7.36 -6.11 -1.82
N SER A 227 6.43 -5.45 -2.52
CA SER A 227 5.57 -6.11 -3.52
C SER A 227 6.24 -6.08 -4.88
N HIS A 228 7.15 -7.02 -5.14
CA HIS A 228 7.82 -7.15 -6.43
C HIS A 228 7.07 -8.05 -7.42
N GLY A 229 7.36 -7.88 -8.70
CA GLY A 229 6.94 -8.73 -9.80
C GLY A 229 8.04 -9.69 -10.25
N ASP A 230 8.49 -9.53 -11.50
CA ASP A 230 9.54 -10.40 -12.08
C ASP A 230 10.96 -10.07 -11.58
N VAL A 231 11.19 -8.83 -11.11
CA VAL A 231 12.48 -8.38 -10.57
C VAL A 231 12.41 -8.42 -9.05
N ALA A 232 13.21 -9.29 -8.44
CA ALA A 232 13.16 -9.53 -6.99
C ALA A 232 13.80 -8.41 -6.15
N ASP A 233 14.48 -7.45 -6.79
CA ASP A 233 15.10 -6.32 -6.11
C ASP A 233 14.01 -5.41 -5.49
N VAL A 234 14.11 -5.18 -4.18
CA VAL A 234 13.24 -4.26 -3.44
C VAL A 234 14.08 -3.41 -2.48
N SER A 235 13.66 -2.17 -2.24
CA SER A 235 14.36 -1.27 -1.33
C SER A 235 13.37 -0.40 -0.55
N PRO A 236 13.60 -0.17 0.76
CA PRO A 236 12.84 0.77 1.59
C PRO A 236 13.24 2.23 1.33
N ALA A 237 14.25 2.46 0.49
CA ALA A 237 14.74 3.79 0.18
C ALA A 237 13.67 4.67 -0.45
N SER A 238 13.90 5.97 -0.39
CA SER A 238 13.04 6.97 -1.02
C SER A 238 13.85 8.12 -1.58
N ALA A 239 13.35 8.73 -2.64
CA ALA A 239 13.95 9.92 -3.23
C ALA A 239 12.87 10.93 -3.65
N PRO A 240 13.24 12.22 -3.83
CA PRO A 240 12.34 13.20 -4.43
C PRO A 240 11.81 12.69 -5.77
N LEU A 241 10.50 12.59 -5.93
CA LEU A 241 9.85 12.11 -7.15
C LEU A 241 10.06 13.14 -8.26
N HIS A 242 11.03 12.88 -9.13
CA HIS A 242 11.42 13.79 -10.20
C HIS A 242 10.46 13.74 -11.37
N ALA A 243 10.03 12.54 -11.77
CA ALA A 243 9.12 12.33 -12.88
C ALA A 243 8.28 11.05 -12.75
N ILE A 244 7.08 11.09 -13.34
CA ILE A 244 6.28 9.91 -13.66
C ILE A 244 6.36 9.68 -15.17
N LEU A 245 6.79 8.47 -15.58
CA LEU A 245 6.95 8.09 -16.97
C LEU A 245 5.94 6.99 -17.31
N PHE A 246 5.00 7.29 -18.20
CA PHE A 246 4.04 6.33 -18.72
C PHE A 246 4.66 5.54 -19.87
N LEU A 247 4.79 4.24 -19.67
CA LEU A 247 5.50 3.35 -20.59
C LEU A 247 4.68 3.06 -21.87
N GLU A 248 5.34 3.19 -23.00
CA GLU A 248 4.82 2.85 -24.34
C GLU A 248 5.91 2.09 -25.12
N GLN A 249 5.62 0.84 -25.48
CA GLN A 249 6.53 0.07 -26.34
C GLN A 249 6.57 0.71 -27.73
N SER A 250 7.78 0.90 -28.26
CA SER A 250 8.03 1.55 -29.55
C SER A 250 9.34 1.09 -30.11
N THR A 251 9.55 1.27 -31.40
CA THR A 251 10.88 1.16 -32.05
C THR A 251 11.72 2.44 -31.85
N GLU A 252 11.08 3.52 -31.41
CA GLU A 252 11.73 4.79 -31.10
C GLU A 252 11.94 4.94 -29.62
N ASN A 253 13.04 5.58 -29.22
CA ASN A 253 13.35 5.86 -27.82
C ASN A 253 13.18 7.35 -27.55
N GLU A 254 12.08 7.76 -26.91
CA GLU A 254 11.71 9.16 -26.66
C GLU A 254 11.10 9.38 -25.29
N ILE A 255 11.34 10.57 -24.72
CA ILE A 255 10.66 11.05 -23.52
C ILE A 255 9.90 12.31 -23.88
N ILE A 256 8.57 12.21 -23.95
CA ILE A 256 7.67 13.24 -24.45
C ILE A 256 6.88 13.84 -23.28
N PRO A 257 6.99 15.17 -23.01
CA PRO A 257 6.22 15.80 -21.95
C PRO A 257 4.71 15.62 -22.16
N MET A 258 3.99 15.30 -21.09
CA MET A 258 2.54 15.15 -21.08
C MET A 258 1.92 16.27 -20.23
N THR A 259 1.07 17.10 -20.86
CA THR A 259 0.43 18.24 -20.19
C THR A 259 -1.10 18.16 -20.19
N GLU A 260 -1.68 17.24 -20.96
CA GLU A 260 -3.12 17.06 -21.02
C GLU A 260 -3.64 16.42 -19.72
N ARG A 261 -4.23 17.22 -18.84
CA ARG A 261 -4.70 16.81 -17.51
C ARG A 261 -5.65 15.62 -17.55
N LYS A 262 -6.62 15.62 -18.47
CA LYS A 262 -7.61 14.52 -18.61
C LYS A 262 -6.95 13.19 -18.95
N LEU A 263 -5.93 13.19 -19.79
CA LEU A 263 -5.17 11.99 -20.14
C LEU A 263 -4.33 11.51 -18.97
N LEU A 264 -3.65 12.40 -18.24
CA LEU A 264 -2.88 12.09 -17.04
C LEU A 264 -3.76 11.45 -15.96
N TRP A 265 -4.92 12.05 -15.67
CA TRP A 265 -5.91 11.50 -14.77
C TRP A 265 -6.30 10.07 -15.14
N ARG A 266 -6.66 9.85 -16.39
CA ARG A 266 -7.07 8.54 -16.87
C ARG A 266 -5.97 7.49 -16.74
N ARG A 267 -4.72 7.84 -17.05
CA ARG A 267 -3.57 6.94 -16.95
C ARG A 267 -3.23 6.60 -15.50
N LEU A 268 -3.24 7.58 -14.58
CA LEU A 268 -3.03 7.34 -13.16
C LEU A 268 -4.13 6.47 -12.55
N LEU A 269 -5.40 6.77 -12.83
CA LEU A 269 -6.53 5.96 -12.36
C LEU A 269 -6.49 4.51 -12.86
N ALA A 270 -6.00 4.28 -14.08
CA ALA A 270 -5.90 2.94 -14.65
C ALA A 270 -4.84 2.08 -13.94
N THR A 271 -3.86 2.70 -13.29
CA THR A 271 -2.76 2.02 -12.59
C THR A 271 -2.82 2.15 -11.08
N LEU A 272 -3.83 2.84 -10.55
CA LEU A 272 -4.05 3.00 -9.13
C LEU A 272 -4.35 1.66 -8.47
N ILE A 273 -3.62 1.37 -7.41
CA ILE A 273 -3.93 0.27 -6.51
C ILE A 273 -5.05 0.74 -5.58
N ARG A 274 -6.27 0.32 -5.91
CA ARG A 274 -7.50 0.90 -5.36
C ARG A 274 -7.78 0.44 -3.94
N PRO A 275 -8.27 1.32 -3.05
CA PRO A 275 -8.91 0.89 -1.83
C PRO A 275 -10.15 0.07 -2.19
N VAL A 276 -10.44 -0.94 -1.39
CA VAL A 276 -11.59 -1.83 -1.68
C VAL A 276 -12.91 -1.11 -1.46
N VAL A 277 -12.97 -0.13 -0.54
CA VAL A 277 -14.21 0.49 -0.09
C VAL A 277 -14.07 1.96 0.23
N THR A 278 -15.13 2.63 0.12
CA THR A 278 -15.71 3.88 0.59
C THR A 278 -15.47 5.11 -0.26
N ALA A 279 -16.53 5.95 -0.31
CA ALA A 279 -16.49 7.23 -0.99
C ALA A 279 -15.42 8.17 -0.41
N ASP A 280 -15.18 8.13 0.90
CA ASP A 280 -14.20 8.99 1.56
C ASP A 280 -12.77 8.70 1.08
N TRP A 281 -12.33 7.45 1.06
CA TRP A 281 -11.00 7.11 0.55
C TRP A 281 -10.85 7.40 -0.94
N TRP A 282 -11.89 7.18 -1.72
CA TRP A 282 -11.90 7.57 -3.12
C TRP A 282 -11.72 9.08 -3.29
N GLN A 283 -12.41 9.89 -2.50
CA GLN A 283 -12.24 11.35 -2.54
C GLN A 283 -10.82 11.77 -2.18
N LYS A 284 -10.23 11.17 -1.15
CA LYS A 284 -8.83 11.41 -0.75
C LYS A 284 -7.86 11.04 -1.86
N GLU A 285 -7.97 9.84 -2.44
CA GLU A 285 -7.10 9.40 -3.53
C GLU A 285 -7.27 10.24 -4.80
N LEU A 286 -8.48 10.62 -5.16
CA LEU A 286 -8.72 11.54 -6.27
C LEU A 286 -8.07 12.91 -6.03
N ALA A 287 -8.10 13.42 -4.80
CA ALA A 287 -7.41 14.65 -4.44
C ALA A 287 -5.88 14.51 -4.55
N VAL A 288 -5.33 13.36 -4.16
CA VAL A 288 -3.90 13.06 -4.30
C VAL A 288 -3.51 13.00 -5.78
N ILE A 289 -4.29 12.33 -6.63
CA ILE A 289 -4.07 12.29 -8.09
C ILE A 289 -4.09 13.70 -8.69
N GLU A 290 -5.06 14.52 -8.28
CA GLU A 290 -5.13 15.92 -8.74
C GLU A 290 -3.88 16.71 -8.38
N ASN A 291 -3.34 16.51 -7.18
CA ASN A 291 -2.10 17.17 -6.76
C ASN A 291 -0.89 16.64 -7.53
N ILE A 292 -0.81 15.33 -7.80
CA ILE A 292 0.25 14.74 -8.65
C ILE A 292 0.21 15.39 -10.04
N VAL A 293 -0.96 15.44 -10.67
CA VAL A 293 -1.12 16.02 -12.02
C VAL A 293 -0.72 17.49 -12.08
N LYS A 294 -0.84 18.23 -10.97
CA LYS A 294 -0.43 19.64 -10.88
C LYS A 294 1.05 19.84 -10.59
N GLU A 295 1.63 18.96 -9.77
CA GLU A 295 2.91 19.22 -9.12
C GLU A 295 4.06 18.34 -9.65
N VAL A 296 3.76 17.17 -10.24
CA VAL A 296 4.76 16.19 -10.69
C VAL A 296 4.85 16.20 -12.21
N PRO A 297 6.05 16.42 -12.78
CA PRO A 297 6.24 16.28 -14.22
C PRO A 297 5.90 14.88 -14.71
N CYS A 298 5.11 14.80 -15.77
CA CYS A 298 4.67 13.53 -16.37
C CYS A 298 5.12 13.46 -17.84
N TYR A 299 5.53 12.26 -18.25
CA TYR A 299 6.03 12.01 -19.61
C TYR A 299 5.47 10.72 -20.17
N ALA A 300 5.28 10.66 -21.50
CA ALA A 300 5.21 9.39 -22.20
C ALA A 300 6.65 8.94 -22.48
N MET A 301 7.01 7.72 -22.10
CA MET A 301 8.29 7.11 -22.40
C MET A 301 8.09 6.02 -23.44
N ARG A 302 8.45 6.33 -24.68
CA ARG A 302 8.56 5.37 -25.78
C ARG A 302 9.90 4.72 -25.76
N PHE A 303 9.96 3.41 -25.87
CA PHE A 303 11.23 2.71 -25.79
C PHE A 303 11.18 1.31 -26.38
N ASP A 304 12.35 0.84 -26.81
CA ASP A 304 12.62 -0.53 -27.20
C ASP A 304 13.47 -1.26 -26.14
N LYS A 305 13.93 -2.46 -26.44
CA LYS A 305 14.76 -3.28 -25.53
C LYS A 305 16.25 -3.04 -25.65
N THR A 306 16.70 -2.11 -26.49
CA THR A 306 18.14 -1.88 -26.74
C THR A 306 18.85 -1.13 -25.63
N GLY A 307 18.10 -0.48 -24.74
CA GLY A 307 18.65 0.41 -23.69
C GLY A 307 18.97 1.82 -24.18
N ALA A 308 18.69 2.18 -25.44
CA ALA A 308 18.92 3.51 -26.00
C ALA A 308 18.12 4.63 -25.29
N ILE A 309 17.11 4.27 -24.50
CA ILE A 309 16.36 5.19 -23.63
C ILE A 309 17.18 5.68 -22.43
N VAL A 310 18.18 4.91 -21.95
CA VAL A 310 18.91 5.21 -20.70
C VAL A 310 19.65 6.54 -20.74
N PRO A 311 20.39 6.93 -21.82
CA PRO A 311 20.97 8.26 -21.92
C PRO A 311 19.95 9.41 -21.83
N LYS A 312 18.71 9.19 -22.32
CA LYS A 312 17.65 10.20 -22.25
C LYS A 312 17.11 10.35 -20.82
N LEU A 313 17.03 9.25 -20.06
CA LEU A 313 16.71 9.28 -18.63
C LEU A 313 17.81 10.00 -17.83
N ASP A 314 19.08 9.78 -18.17
CA ASP A 314 20.21 10.50 -17.56
C ASP A 314 20.10 12.02 -17.83
N GLN A 315 19.81 12.42 -19.05
CA GLN A 315 19.58 13.83 -19.39
C GLN A 315 18.37 14.42 -18.62
N LEU A 316 17.28 13.66 -18.51
CA LEU A 316 16.09 14.09 -17.77
C LEU A 316 16.42 14.39 -16.30
N THR A 317 17.16 13.52 -15.63
CA THR A 317 17.51 13.67 -14.21
C THR A 317 18.52 14.78 -13.93
N ARG A 318 19.35 15.16 -14.90
CA ARG A 318 20.28 16.31 -14.80
C ARG A 318 19.58 17.66 -14.99
N THR A 319 18.38 17.68 -15.58
CA THR A 319 17.62 18.92 -15.77
C THR A 319 16.96 19.32 -14.44
N PRO A 320 17.22 20.52 -13.92
CA PRO A 320 16.60 20.98 -12.69
C PRO A 320 15.07 20.90 -12.79
N ARG A 321 14.43 20.38 -11.75
CA ARG A 321 12.96 20.32 -11.65
C ARG A 321 12.40 21.74 -11.75
N ARG A 322 11.59 22.04 -12.76
CA ARG A 322 10.80 23.29 -12.78
C ARG A 322 9.75 23.18 -11.67
N VAL A 323 10.07 23.72 -10.50
CA VAL A 323 9.09 23.92 -9.44
C VAL A 323 8.12 24.95 -9.98
N SER A 324 6.86 24.57 -10.23
CA SER A 324 5.79 25.54 -10.53
C SER A 324 5.76 26.55 -9.39
N ALA A 325 6.01 27.83 -9.70
CA ALA A 325 6.04 28.89 -8.71
C ALA A 325 4.79 28.83 -7.85
N ARG A 326 4.97 28.78 -6.52
CA ARG A 326 3.86 28.92 -5.56
C ARG A 326 3.08 30.17 -5.96
N ILE A 327 1.83 30.01 -6.36
CA ILE A 327 0.88 31.13 -6.39
C ILE A 327 0.72 31.53 -4.94
N GLN A 328 1.39 32.61 -4.53
CA GLN A 328 1.13 33.24 -3.23
C GLN A 328 -0.33 33.66 -3.24
N PRO A 329 -1.12 33.38 -2.19
CA PRO A 329 -2.45 33.96 -2.07
C PRO A 329 -2.28 35.48 -2.03
N GLY A 330 -2.85 36.14 -3.02
CA GLY A 330 -2.81 37.60 -3.10
C GLY A 330 -3.40 38.21 -1.83
N ASN A 331 -2.65 39.10 -1.22
CA ASN A 331 -3.17 40.01 -0.20
C ASN A 331 -4.38 40.78 -0.78
N ALA A 332 -5.59 40.33 -0.43
CA ALA A 332 -6.76 41.19 -0.59
C ALA A 332 -6.67 42.34 0.44
N ARG A 333 -6.48 43.54 -0.06
CA ARG A 333 -6.69 44.77 0.70
C ARG A 333 -8.18 45.10 0.74
#